data_3ea7f0e2f8a083155f6b8d2a0c6a798f
#
_entry.id   3ea7f0e2f8a083155f6b8d2a0c6a798f
#
_cell.length_a   1.000
_cell.length_b   1.000
_cell.length_c   1.000
_cell.angle_alpha   90.00
_cell.angle_beta   90.00
_cell.angle_gamma   90.00
#
_symmetry.space_group_name_H-M   'P 1'
#
loop_
_entity.id
_entity.type
_entity.pdbx_description
1 polymer ?
#
loop_
_entity_poly.entity_id
_entity_poly.type
_entity_poly.pdbx_seq_one_letter_code
_entity_poly.pdbx_strand_id
1 'polypeptide(L)'
;MLEEIAGHDQRDSTSSNVEIPNFSKNLNTNLEGKVIGIPKEYTVDGISDEINEVWEDAIKSLEKKGAIIKRISLPHTKYALPTYYIIAPAEASSNLARYDGVKYGFRANDPKSLDDMYELTRSEGFGKEVKKRILIGTYVLSSGYYDAYYLKAQKVRKLIAN
;
A
#
# COMPACT_ATOMS: atom_id res chain seq x y z
N MET A 1 4.53 -0.30 -23.89
CA MET A 1 3.20 -0.27 -23.26
C MET A 1 3.17 0.66 -22.05
N LEU A 2 3.98 0.45 -20.97
CA LEU A 2 3.95 1.34 -19.80
C LEU A 2 4.32 2.80 -20.17
N GLU A 3 5.29 3.02 -21.04
CA GLU A 3 5.68 4.35 -21.53
C GLU A 3 4.55 5.08 -22.26
N GLU A 4 3.70 4.33 -22.98
CA GLU A 4 2.60 4.89 -23.78
C GLU A 4 1.39 5.29 -22.93
N ILE A 5 1.21 4.64 -21.78
CA ILE A 5 0.07 4.91 -20.89
C ILE A 5 0.43 5.74 -19.66
N ALA A 6 1.72 5.93 -19.37
CA ALA A 6 2.18 6.81 -18.30
C ALA A 6 2.18 8.27 -18.78
N GLY A 7 1.83 9.18 -17.89
CA GLY A 7 1.86 10.61 -18.21
C GLY A 7 1.02 11.42 -17.25
N HIS A 8 1.18 12.75 -17.35
CA HIS A 8 0.39 13.68 -16.56
C HIS A 8 -1.01 13.87 -17.16
N ASP A 9 -2.05 13.70 -16.36
CA ASP A 9 -3.43 14.07 -16.72
C ASP A 9 -3.80 15.39 -16.05
N GLN A 10 -4.03 16.43 -16.84
CA GLN A 10 -4.46 17.75 -16.33
C GLN A 10 -5.83 17.75 -15.63
N ARG A 11 -6.66 16.72 -15.87
CA ARG A 11 -7.98 16.56 -15.26
C ARG A 11 -7.93 15.83 -13.91
N ASP A 12 -6.79 15.24 -13.56
CA ASP A 12 -6.55 14.58 -12.29
C ASP A 12 -5.58 15.42 -11.44
N SER A 13 -6.10 16.07 -10.41
CA SER A 13 -5.32 16.90 -9.49
C SER A 13 -4.25 16.12 -8.68
N THR A 14 -4.34 14.80 -8.67
CA THR A 14 -3.36 13.91 -8.01
C THR A 14 -2.26 13.44 -8.95
N SER A 15 -2.40 13.65 -10.26
CA SER A 15 -1.42 13.27 -11.26
C SER A 15 -0.19 14.16 -11.18
N SER A 16 0.98 13.58 -10.94
CA SER A 16 2.25 14.31 -10.88
C SER A 16 2.73 14.70 -12.30
N ASN A 17 3.16 15.95 -12.45
CA ASN A 17 3.79 16.41 -13.69
C ASN A 17 5.30 16.11 -13.64
N VAL A 18 5.66 14.87 -13.95
CA VAL A 18 7.05 14.39 -13.98
C VAL A 18 7.38 13.83 -15.37
N GLU A 19 8.65 13.93 -15.76
CA GLU A 19 9.15 13.32 -16.99
C GLU A 19 9.00 11.78 -16.90
N ILE A 20 8.45 11.17 -17.95
CA ILE A 20 8.30 9.73 -18.04
C ILE A 20 9.62 9.10 -18.47
N PRO A 21 10.22 8.24 -17.65
CA PRO A 21 11.44 7.54 -18.01
C PRO A 21 11.22 6.61 -19.21
N ASN A 22 12.23 6.48 -20.06
CA ASN A 22 12.23 5.45 -21.09
C ASN A 22 12.55 4.08 -20.43
N PHE A 23 11.50 3.34 -20.08
CA PHE A 23 11.64 2.05 -19.37
C PHE A 23 12.30 0.99 -20.24
N SER A 24 12.03 0.98 -21.55
CA SER A 24 12.57 0.00 -22.50
C SER A 24 14.09 0.11 -22.63
N LYS A 25 14.64 1.31 -22.50
CA LYS A 25 16.07 1.58 -22.61
C LYS A 25 16.92 0.89 -21.55
N ASN A 26 16.32 0.61 -20.38
CA ASN A 26 17.01 0.05 -19.23
C ASN A 26 16.82 -1.47 -19.07
N LEU A 27 16.09 -2.14 -19.99
CA LEU A 27 15.80 -3.58 -19.87
C LEU A 27 17.06 -4.48 -19.99
N ASN A 28 18.09 -4.00 -20.69
CA ASN A 28 19.33 -4.75 -20.90
C ASN A 28 20.50 -4.21 -20.08
N THR A 29 20.22 -3.49 -18.98
CA THR A 29 21.30 -2.98 -18.13
C THR A 29 22.03 -4.12 -17.41
N ASN A 30 23.36 -4.05 -17.44
CA ASN A 30 24.22 -4.91 -16.66
C ASN A 30 23.98 -4.68 -15.15
N LEU A 31 24.08 -5.73 -14.36
CA LEU A 31 23.99 -5.68 -12.90
C LEU A 31 25.35 -5.47 -12.23
N GLU A 32 26.43 -5.34 -13.02
CA GLU A 32 27.79 -5.18 -12.52
C GLU A 32 27.89 -3.97 -11.58
N GLY A 33 28.42 -4.22 -10.38
CA GLY A 33 28.58 -3.21 -9.35
C GLY A 33 27.29 -2.76 -8.64
N LYS A 34 26.12 -3.22 -9.05
CA LYS A 34 24.86 -2.91 -8.33
C LYS A 34 24.81 -3.66 -7.01
N VAL A 35 24.56 -2.93 -5.93
CA VAL A 35 24.46 -3.49 -4.59
C VAL A 35 23.00 -3.87 -4.30
N ILE A 36 22.79 -5.14 -3.93
CA ILE A 36 21.46 -5.67 -3.57
C ILE A 36 21.51 -6.10 -2.10
N GLY A 37 20.66 -5.48 -1.27
CA GLY A 37 20.52 -5.81 0.14
C GLY A 37 19.51 -6.94 0.35
N ILE A 38 19.92 -7.98 1.10
CA ILE A 38 19.02 -9.08 1.51
C ILE A 38 18.77 -8.94 3.02
N PRO A 39 17.56 -8.51 3.44
CA PRO A 39 17.24 -8.37 4.85
C PRO A 39 17.14 -9.73 5.54
N LYS A 40 17.79 -9.87 6.69
CA LYS A 40 17.66 -11.09 7.52
C LYS A 40 16.24 -11.30 8.04
N GLU A 41 15.49 -10.23 8.20
CA GLU A 41 14.10 -10.24 8.68
C GLU A 41 13.10 -10.81 7.65
N TYR A 42 13.52 -11.04 6.41
CA TYR A 42 12.68 -11.64 5.37
C TYR A 42 12.79 -13.17 5.32
N THR A 43 13.78 -13.73 6.03
CA THR A 43 13.86 -15.17 6.27
C THR A 43 13.18 -15.44 7.61
N VAL A 44 11.93 -15.91 7.56
CA VAL A 44 11.10 -16.19 8.75
C VAL A 44 10.88 -17.69 8.89
N ASP A 45 10.64 -18.13 10.13
CA ASP A 45 10.29 -19.52 10.42
C ASP A 45 8.98 -19.90 9.71
N GLY A 46 8.91 -21.11 9.16
CA GLY A 46 7.73 -21.63 8.46
C GLY A 46 7.73 -21.43 6.93
N ILE A 47 8.77 -20.82 6.36
CA ILE A 47 9.00 -20.88 4.91
C ILE A 47 9.48 -22.29 4.57
N SER A 48 8.90 -22.93 3.54
CA SER A 48 9.32 -24.26 3.09
C SER A 48 10.74 -24.25 2.53
N ASP A 49 11.44 -25.39 2.64
CA ASP A 49 12.80 -25.53 2.10
C ASP A 49 12.83 -25.28 0.59
N GLU A 50 11.81 -25.69 -0.15
CA GLU A 50 11.68 -25.43 -1.58
C GLU A 50 11.67 -23.93 -1.91
N ILE A 51 10.98 -23.10 -1.13
CA ILE A 51 10.97 -21.64 -1.33
C ILE A 51 12.35 -21.05 -0.98
N ASN A 52 12.99 -21.56 0.08
CA ASN A 52 14.32 -21.10 0.45
C ASN A 52 15.37 -21.44 -0.64
N GLU A 53 15.30 -22.63 -1.25
CA GLU A 53 16.16 -23.02 -2.37
C GLU A 53 15.99 -22.08 -3.58
N VAL A 54 14.75 -21.80 -3.98
CA VAL A 54 14.45 -20.85 -5.08
C VAL A 54 14.99 -19.46 -4.77
N TRP A 55 14.88 -19.03 -3.51
CA TRP A 55 15.40 -17.74 -3.07
C TRP A 55 16.94 -17.67 -3.16
N GLU A 56 17.64 -18.70 -2.69
CA GLU A 56 19.11 -18.78 -2.77
C GLU A 56 19.59 -18.90 -4.23
N ASP A 57 18.89 -19.60 -5.09
CA ASP A 57 19.23 -19.69 -6.52
C ASP A 57 19.01 -18.36 -7.26
N ALA A 58 17.99 -17.60 -6.88
CA ALA A 58 17.80 -16.24 -7.37
C ALA A 58 18.98 -15.33 -6.97
N ILE A 59 19.43 -15.40 -5.72
CA ILE A 59 20.59 -14.66 -5.22
C ILE A 59 21.85 -15.02 -6.03
N LYS A 60 22.17 -16.32 -6.19
CA LYS A 60 23.30 -16.79 -7.00
C LYS A 60 23.22 -16.29 -8.46
N SER A 61 22.01 -16.27 -9.02
CA SER A 61 21.78 -15.76 -10.38
C SER A 61 22.12 -14.26 -10.51
N LEU A 62 21.77 -13.46 -9.50
CA LEU A 62 22.11 -12.04 -9.46
C LEU A 62 23.61 -11.81 -9.33
N GLU A 63 24.29 -12.58 -8.47
CA GLU A 63 25.76 -12.54 -8.32
C GLU A 63 26.47 -12.89 -9.63
N LYS A 64 26.04 -13.95 -10.32
CA LYS A 64 26.57 -14.34 -11.65
C LYS A 64 26.43 -13.24 -12.69
N LYS A 65 25.45 -12.35 -12.54
CA LYS A 65 25.24 -11.18 -13.41
C LYS A 65 26.01 -9.93 -12.95
N GLY A 66 26.88 -10.06 -11.95
CA GLY A 66 27.77 -9.00 -11.47
C GLY A 66 27.21 -8.15 -10.33
N ALA A 67 26.04 -8.50 -9.76
CA ALA A 67 25.52 -7.81 -8.58
C ALA A 67 26.32 -8.13 -7.32
N ILE A 68 26.45 -7.16 -6.43
CA ILE A 68 27.07 -7.29 -5.12
C ILE A 68 25.97 -7.53 -4.08
N ILE A 69 25.93 -8.74 -3.53
CA ILE A 69 24.94 -9.09 -2.49
C ILE A 69 25.47 -8.67 -1.11
N LYS A 70 24.61 -7.96 -0.35
CA LYS A 70 24.89 -7.60 1.06
C LYS A 70 23.75 -8.09 1.95
N ARG A 71 24.10 -8.83 3.02
CA ARG A 71 23.13 -9.12 4.09
C ARG A 71 22.96 -7.86 4.93
N ILE A 72 21.71 -7.42 5.08
CA ILE A 72 21.34 -6.20 5.82
C ILE A 72 20.31 -6.53 6.90
N SER A 73 19.99 -5.56 7.74
CA SER A 73 18.92 -5.67 8.73
C SER A 73 17.93 -4.53 8.57
N LEU A 74 16.65 -4.86 8.62
CA LEU A 74 15.50 -3.93 8.68
C LEU A 74 14.74 -4.17 10.00
N PRO A 75 15.27 -3.72 11.14
CA PRO A 75 14.81 -4.14 12.48
C PRO A 75 13.36 -3.76 12.79
N HIS A 76 12.81 -2.80 12.06
CA HIS A 76 11.43 -2.33 12.26
C HIS A 76 10.40 -3.08 11.40
N THR A 77 10.80 -4.04 10.56
CA THR A 77 9.92 -4.81 9.68
C THR A 77 8.76 -5.48 10.44
N LYS A 78 9.01 -5.97 11.67
CA LYS A 78 7.98 -6.57 12.53
C LYS A 78 6.80 -5.64 12.85
N TYR A 79 6.97 -4.35 12.73
CA TYR A 79 5.92 -3.35 12.96
C TYR A 79 5.19 -2.94 11.66
N ALA A 80 5.63 -3.38 10.49
CA ALA A 80 5.09 -2.95 9.21
C ALA A 80 3.60 -3.32 9.07
N LEU A 81 3.25 -4.57 9.35
CA LEU A 81 1.88 -5.05 9.23
C LEU A 81 0.90 -4.38 10.21
N PRO A 82 1.18 -4.28 11.52
CA PRO A 82 0.35 -3.50 12.44
C PRO A 82 0.20 -2.04 12.04
N THR A 83 1.27 -1.40 11.57
CA THR A 83 1.24 -0.01 11.10
C THR A 83 0.34 0.15 9.88
N TYR A 84 0.42 -0.76 8.91
CA TYR A 84 -0.45 -0.81 7.75
C TYR A 84 -1.93 -0.93 8.15
N TYR A 85 -2.27 -1.85 9.06
CA TYR A 85 -3.65 -2.05 9.49
C TYR A 85 -4.27 -0.88 10.26
N ILE A 86 -3.46 0.06 10.72
CA ILE A 86 -3.94 1.31 11.32
C ILE A 86 -4.06 2.40 10.25
N ILE A 87 -3.00 2.66 9.49
CA ILE A 87 -2.95 3.79 8.54
C ILE A 87 -3.88 3.56 7.35
N ALA A 88 -3.84 2.39 6.72
CA ALA A 88 -4.61 2.13 5.52
C ALA A 88 -6.13 2.19 5.77
N PRO A 89 -6.71 1.57 6.83
CA PRO A 89 -8.11 1.77 7.16
C PRO A 89 -8.47 3.21 7.53
N ALA A 90 -7.60 3.95 8.23
CA ALA A 90 -7.82 5.36 8.54
C ALA A 90 -7.95 6.21 7.27
N GLU A 91 -7.02 6.07 6.34
CA GLU A 91 -7.07 6.72 5.03
C GLU A 91 -8.29 6.29 4.22
N ALA A 92 -8.60 4.99 4.20
CA ALA A 92 -9.77 4.45 3.50
C ALA A 92 -11.08 5.03 4.06
N SER A 93 -11.25 5.11 5.38
CA SER A 93 -12.46 5.66 5.98
C SER A 93 -12.68 7.12 5.61
N SER A 94 -11.61 7.91 5.60
CA SER A 94 -11.64 9.32 5.20
C SER A 94 -11.93 9.48 3.70
N ASN A 95 -11.23 8.75 2.85
CA ASN A 95 -11.38 8.85 1.40
C ASN A 95 -12.74 8.32 0.91
N LEU A 96 -13.25 7.26 1.51
CA LEU A 96 -14.54 6.66 1.14
C LEU A 96 -15.75 7.36 1.78
N ALA A 97 -15.55 8.35 2.66
CA ALA A 97 -16.63 9.13 3.23
C ALA A 97 -17.44 9.89 2.16
N ARG A 98 -16.81 10.27 1.05
CA ARG A 98 -17.44 11.00 -0.06
C ARG A 98 -18.35 10.16 -0.97
N TYR A 99 -18.33 8.84 -0.83
CA TYR A 99 -19.21 7.94 -1.57
C TYR A 99 -20.53 7.75 -0.79
N ASP A 100 -21.37 8.75 -0.87
CA ASP A 100 -22.63 8.88 -0.13
C ASP A 100 -23.88 8.85 -1.03
N GLY A 101 -23.68 8.69 -2.36
CA GLY A 101 -24.76 8.67 -3.34
C GLY A 101 -25.27 10.05 -3.79
N VAL A 102 -24.66 11.15 -3.34
CA VAL A 102 -25.11 12.51 -3.69
C VAL A 102 -24.59 12.96 -5.04
N LYS A 103 -23.24 12.99 -5.21
CA LYS A 103 -22.63 13.59 -6.41
C LYS A 103 -22.25 12.57 -7.47
N TYR A 104 -21.80 11.39 -7.08
CA TYR A 104 -21.29 10.36 -7.99
C TYR A 104 -21.31 8.98 -7.34
N GLY A 105 -21.10 7.96 -8.16
CA GLY A 105 -21.06 6.58 -7.74
C GLY A 105 -22.47 5.96 -7.64
N PHE A 106 -22.54 4.84 -6.95
CA PHE A 106 -23.79 4.13 -6.70
C PHE A 106 -24.69 4.92 -5.77
N ARG A 107 -26.00 4.94 -6.05
CA ARG A 107 -27.06 5.43 -5.18
C ARG A 107 -28.11 4.34 -5.04
N ALA A 108 -28.51 4.02 -3.82
CA ALA A 108 -29.58 3.08 -3.56
C ALA A 108 -30.91 3.59 -4.11
N ASN A 109 -31.79 2.67 -4.50
CA ASN A 109 -33.11 2.97 -5.00
C ASN A 109 -34.11 3.22 -3.84
N ASP A 110 -35.08 4.11 -4.09
CA ASP A 110 -36.24 4.35 -3.23
C ASP A 110 -35.96 4.69 -1.75
N PRO A 111 -34.98 5.56 -1.43
CA PRO A 111 -34.78 6.00 -0.06
C PRO A 111 -35.96 6.83 0.44
N LYS A 112 -36.36 6.67 1.70
CA LYS A 112 -37.50 7.38 2.33
C LYS A 112 -37.09 8.73 2.92
N SER A 113 -35.80 8.93 3.18
CA SER A 113 -35.22 10.16 3.72
C SER A 113 -33.79 10.34 3.21
N LEU A 114 -33.16 11.49 3.53
CA LEU A 114 -31.76 11.74 3.22
C LEU A 114 -30.85 10.79 3.99
N ASP A 115 -31.12 10.58 5.27
CA ASP A 115 -30.33 9.66 6.11
C ASP A 115 -30.45 8.22 5.62
N ASP A 116 -31.65 7.79 5.27
CA ASP A 116 -31.92 6.48 4.69
C ASP A 116 -31.17 6.30 3.34
N MET A 117 -31.09 7.34 2.52
CA MET A 117 -30.30 7.31 1.29
C MET A 117 -28.81 7.07 1.58
N TYR A 118 -28.25 7.74 2.57
CA TYR A 118 -26.85 7.53 2.96
C TYR A 118 -26.62 6.12 3.48
N GLU A 119 -27.47 5.65 4.38
CA GLU A 119 -27.34 4.33 4.99
C GLU A 119 -27.49 3.20 3.95
N LEU A 120 -28.52 3.23 3.12
CA LEU A 120 -28.76 2.24 2.07
C LEU A 120 -27.63 2.25 1.03
N THR A 121 -27.26 3.45 0.53
CA THR A 121 -26.20 3.58 -0.47
C THR A 121 -24.89 3.00 0.02
N ARG A 122 -24.49 3.29 1.25
CA ARG A 122 -23.24 2.78 1.81
C ARG A 122 -23.33 1.31 2.20
N SER A 123 -24.51 0.88 2.67
CA SER A 123 -24.76 -0.52 3.02
C SER A 123 -24.74 -1.44 1.81
N GLU A 124 -25.32 -1.04 0.69
CA GLU A 124 -25.38 -1.83 -0.54
C GLU A 124 -24.13 -1.66 -1.41
N GLY A 125 -23.60 -0.43 -1.48
CA GLY A 125 -22.48 -0.08 -2.35
C GLY A 125 -21.12 -0.59 -1.88
N PHE A 126 -20.93 -0.79 -0.58
CA PHE A 126 -19.66 -1.31 -0.04
C PHE A 126 -19.74 -2.79 0.33
N GLY A 127 -18.79 -3.57 -0.15
CA GLY A 127 -18.61 -4.95 0.25
C GLY A 127 -18.28 -5.10 1.75
N LYS A 128 -18.50 -6.29 2.29
CA LYS A 128 -18.35 -6.59 3.73
C LYS A 128 -16.96 -6.21 4.29
N GLU A 129 -15.89 -6.53 3.57
CA GLU A 129 -14.53 -6.22 4.02
C GLU A 129 -14.24 -4.72 4.00
N VAL A 130 -14.72 -3.99 2.98
CA VAL A 130 -14.56 -2.53 2.89
C VAL A 130 -15.29 -1.85 4.05
N LYS A 131 -16.53 -2.25 4.36
CA LYS A 131 -17.28 -1.74 5.54
C LYS A 131 -16.51 -1.94 6.83
N LYS A 132 -15.92 -3.12 7.04
CA LYS A 132 -15.08 -3.42 8.21
C LYS A 132 -13.88 -2.48 8.30
N ARG A 133 -13.19 -2.22 7.19
CA ARG A 133 -12.06 -1.29 7.15
C ARG A 133 -12.46 0.15 7.42
N ILE A 134 -13.62 0.58 6.90
CA ILE A 134 -14.18 1.91 7.20
C ILE A 134 -14.44 2.05 8.70
N LEU A 135 -15.06 1.05 9.34
CA LEU A 135 -15.34 1.08 10.77
C LEU A 135 -14.05 1.14 11.61
N ILE A 136 -13.05 0.31 11.29
CA ILE A 136 -11.74 0.35 11.95
C ILE A 136 -11.09 1.74 11.77
N GLY A 137 -11.10 2.27 10.55
CA GLY A 137 -10.53 3.58 10.25
C GLY A 137 -11.20 4.70 11.01
N THR A 138 -12.53 4.72 11.08
CA THR A 138 -13.31 5.67 11.84
C THR A 138 -12.97 5.60 13.33
N TYR A 139 -12.83 4.40 13.87
CA TYR A 139 -12.44 4.20 15.27
C TYR A 139 -11.05 4.77 15.57
N VAL A 140 -10.03 4.47 14.77
CA VAL A 140 -8.66 4.94 15.03
C VAL A 140 -8.49 6.45 14.79
N LEU A 141 -9.37 7.09 14.04
CA LEU A 141 -9.41 8.55 13.84
C LEU A 141 -10.27 9.28 14.88
N SER A 142 -11.01 8.56 15.73
CA SER A 142 -11.90 9.18 16.71
C SER A 142 -11.14 9.80 17.88
N SER A 143 -11.82 10.74 18.56
CA SER A 143 -11.27 11.42 19.74
C SER A 143 -10.83 10.42 20.81
N GLY A 144 -9.66 10.62 21.39
CA GLY A 144 -9.04 9.74 22.39
C GLY A 144 -8.23 8.58 21.80
N TYR A 145 -8.46 8.17 20.54
CA TYR A 145 -7.71 7.09 19.89
C TYR A 145 -6.75 7.60 18.81
N TYR A 146 -6.97 8.78 18.28
CA TYR A 146 -6.15 9.38 17.23
C TYR A 146 -4.66 9.43 17.60
N ASP A 147 -4.33 9.95 18.77
CA ASP A 147 -2.93 10.07 19.23
C ASP A 147 -2.33 8.70 19.55
N ALA A 148 -3.11 7.84 20.21
CA ALA A 148 -2.67 6.52 20.65
C ALA A 148 -2.40 5.55 19.49
N TYR A 149 -3.16 5.64 18.40
CA TYR A 149 -3.08 4.72 17.27
C TYR A 149 -2.55 5.40 16.01
N TYR A 150 -3.26 6.39 15.46
CA TYR A 150 -2.93 6.95 14.15
C TYR A 150 -1.59 7.70 14.16
N LEU A 151 -1.39 8.65 15.08
CA LEU A 151 -0.12 9.36 15.17
C LEU A 151 1.04 8.45 15.55
N LYS A 152 0.80 7.48 16.42
CA LYS A 152 1.81 6.47 16.75
C LYS A 152 2.21 5.65 15.52
N ALA A 153 1.24 5.20 14.73
CA ALA A 153 1.49 4.46 13.50
C ALA A 153 2.27 5.30 12.48
N GLN A 154 1.97 6.59 12.34
CA GLN A 154 2.74 7.50 11.48
C GLN A 154 4.20 7.63 11.93
N LYS A 155 4.44 7.74 13.24
CA LYS A 155 5.81 7.77 13.80
C LYS A 155 6.56 6.47 13.52
N VAL A 156 5.90 5.32 13.69
CA VAL A 156 6.49 4.00 13.39
C VAL A 156 6.77 3.87 11.88
N ARG A 157 5.86 4.31 11.01
CA ARG A 157 6.10 4.35 9.56
C ARG A 157 7.36 5.14 9.22
N LYS A 158 7.57 6.28 9.89
CA LYS A 158 8.80 7.07 9.70
C LYS A 158 10.06 6.32 10.15
N LEU A 159 9.99 5.57 11.25
CA LEU A 159 11.11 4.73 11.70
C LEU A 159 11.42 3.58 10.73
N ILE A 160 10.38 3.03 10.06
CA ILE A 160 10.57 2.01 9.03
C ILE A 160 11.23 2.59 7.77
N ALA A 161 10.93 3.85 7.43
CA ALA A 161 11.46 4.50 6.24
C ALA A 161 12.90 5.03 6.38
N ASN A 162 13.37 5.26 7.62
CA ASN A 162 14.73 5.75 7.91
C ASN A 162 15.73 4.60 7.97
#